data_e5004af4f24dca923c4d7dd7a05e4292
#
_entry.id   e5004af4f24dca923c4d7dd7a05e4292
#
_cell.length_a   1.000
_cell.length_b   1.000
_cell.length_c   1.000
_cell.angle_alpha   90.00
_cell.angle_beta   90.00
_cell.angle_gamma   90.00
#
_symmetry.space_group_name_H-M   'P 1'
#
loop_
_entity.id
_entity.type
_entity.pdbx_description
1 polymer ?
#
loop_
_entity_poly.entity_id
_entity_poly.type
_entity_poly.pdbx_seq_one_letter_code
_entity_poly.pdbx_strand_id
1 'polypeptide(L)'
;MFSLPERLEMLKTLTAHLKNVRIEAFHGLMVEYAKSIEATCVLRGIRAVSDYEYELQMALMNRKLEPTLETVFMMPADKYSYVSSRLVREVAQAGGPVRGLVPEVVEQKLREKLEPAYKFHDEMQEEIARTSDKHSEKRERLRKKKA
;
A
#
# COMPACT_ATOMS: atom_id res chain seq x y z
N MET A 1 -9.30 6.92 -4.26
CA MET A 1 -9.27 5.65 -5.01
C MET A 1 -10.31 4.67 -4.47
N PHE A 2 -10.17 4.08 -3.29
CA PHE A 2 -11.20 3.24 -2.67
C PHE A 2 -12.11 4.03 -1.74
N SER A 3 -13.42 3.81 -1.85
CA SER A 3 -14.42 4.33 -0.92
C SER A 3 -14.30 3.68 0.47
N LEU A 4 -14.98 4.24 1.47
CA LEU A 4 -14.99 3.66 2.81
C LEU A 4 -15.55 2.22 2.83
N PRO A 5 -16.71 1.93 2.18
CA PRO A 5 -17.22 0.55 2.11
C PRO A 5 -16.23 -0.43 1.49
N GLU A 6 -15.57 -0.07 0.35
CA GLU A 6 -14.58 -0.93 -0.29
C GLU A 6 -13.39 -1.24 0.64
N ARG A 7 -12.92 -0.24 1.38
CA ARG A 7 -11.83 -0.44 2.36
C ARG A 7 -12.24 -1.36 3.50
N LEU A 8 -13.45 -1.17 4.04
CA LEU A 8 -13.98 -2.03 5.10
C LEU A 8 -14.13 -3.48 4.63
N GLU A 9 -14.63 -3.70 3.40
CA GLU A 9 -14.77 -5.02 2.81
C GLU A 9 -13.42 -5.73 2.67
N MET A 10 -12.42 -5.05 2.09
CA MET A 10 -11.07 -5.62 1.97
C MET A 10 -10.46 -5.97 3.32
N LEU A 11 -10.58 -5.07 4.31
CA LEU A 11 -10.05 -5.32 5.65
C LEU A 11 -10.76 -6.49 6.32
N LYS A 12 -12.09 -6.60 6.23
CA LYS A 12 -12.86 -7.73 6.77
C LYS A 12 -12.43 -9.06 6.12
N THR A 13 -12.25 -9.06 4.81
CA THR A 13 -11.77 -10.25 4.08
C THR A 13 -10.39 -10.66 4.56
N LEU A 14 -9.46 -9.72 4.69
CA LEU A 14 -8.08 -9.98 5.10
C LEU A 14 -7.95 -10.44 6.55
N THR A 15 -8.85 -10.01 7.43
CA THR A 15 -8.81 -10.31 8.85
C THR A 15 -9.82 -11.38 9.29
N ALA A 16 -10.54 -11.99 8.37
CA ALA A 16 -11.60 -12.96 8.66
C ALA A 16 -11.13 -14.18 9.50
N HIS A 17 -9.84 -14.51 9.40
CA HIS A 17 -9.20 -15.59 10.18
C HIS A 17 -8.84 -15.17 11.62
N LEU A 18 -8.91 -13.87 11.96
CA LEU A 18 -8.54 -13.33 13.27
C LEU A 18 -9.80 -13.11 14.10
N LYS A 19 -10.04 -13.99 15.09
CA LYS A 19 -11.26 -13.92 15.92
C LYS A 19 -11.30 -12.72 16.87
N ASN A 20 -10.16 -12.11 17.17
CA ASN A 20 -9.98 -11.00 18.10
C ASN A 20 -9.85 -9.64 17.41
N VAL A 21 -10.18 -9.55 16.11
CA VAL A 21 -10.11 -8.32 15.33
C VAL A 21 -11.49 -7.88 14.90
N ARG A 22 -11.84 -6.60 15.15
CA ARG A 22 -13.02 -5.92 14.62
C ARG A 22 -12.60 -4.85 13.64
N ILE A 23 -13.34 -4.73 12.54
CA ILE A 23 -13.12 -3.69 11.54
C ILE A 23 -14.29 -2.71 11.63
N GLU A 24 -14.00 -1.49 12.03
CA GLU A 24 -14.98 -0.43 12.24
C GLU A 24 -14.54 0.87 11.54
N ALA A 25 -15.51 1.73 11.28
CA ALA A 25 -15.26 3.09 10.85
C ALA A 25 -15.80 4.05 11.90
N PHE A 26 -15.12 5.17 12.08
CA PHE A 26 -15.59 6.22 12.97
C PHE A 26 -15.48 7.59 12.29
N HIS A 27 -16.16 8.57 12.85
CA HIS A 27 -16.06 9.97 12.48
C HIS A 27 -15.65 10.79 13.71
N GLY A 28 -14.97 11.92 13.48
CA GLY A 28 -14.50 12.79 14.55
C GLY A 28 -13.11 12.43 15.05
N LEU A 29 -12.84 12.77 16.30
CA LEU A 29 -11.51 12.58 16.89
C LEU A 29 -11.26 11.11 17.25
N MET A 30 -10.07 10.64 16.91
CA MET A 30 -9.65 9.28 17.20
C MET A 30 -9.68 8.97 18.72
N VAL A 31 -9.31 9.93 19.56
CA VAL A 31 -9.35 9.77 21.03
C VAL A 31 -10.76 9.60 21.58
N GLU A 32 -11.76 10.29 21.01
CA GLU A 32 -13.16 10.13 21.41
C GLU A 32 -13.68 8.75 21.04
N TYR A 33 -13.35 8.29 19.84
CA TYR A 33 -13.68 6.94 19.41
C TYR A 33 -12.98 5.91 20.30
N ALA A 34 -11.67 6.04 20.55
CA ALA A 34 -10.91 5.13 21.41
C ALA A 34 -11.56 5.03 22.81
N LYS A 35 -11.94 6.16 23.38
CA LYS A 35 -12.66 6.21 24.67
C LYS A 35 -14.03 5.50 24.62
N SER A 36 -14.78 5.68 23.55
CA SER A 36 -16.10 5.06 23.40
C SER A 36 -16.08 3.53 23.32
N ILE A 37 -14.93 2.96 22.92
CA ILE A 37 -14.71 1.51 22.86
C ILE A 37 -13.81 1.00 23.99
N GLU A 38 -13.54 1.85 24.99
CA GLU A 38 -12.67 1.54 26.14
C GLU A 38 -11.26 1.07 25.77
N ALA A 39 -10.73 1.61 24.66
CA ALA A 39 -9.36 1.29 24.24
C ALA A 39 -8.35 1.95 25.19
N THR A 40 -7.37 1.18 25.64
CA THR A 40 -6.29 1.66 26.51
C THR A 40 -5.03 2.05 25.73
N CYS A 41 -4.94 1.66 24.45
CA CYS A 41 -3.75 1.83 23.66
C CYS A 41 -4.08 2.03 22.18
N VAL A 42 -3.32 2.90 21.51
CA VAL A 42 -3.30 3.07 20.04
C VAL A 42 -1.98 2.54 19.51
N LEU A 43 -2.05 1.62 18.56
CA LEU A 43 -0.88 1.09 17.88
C LEU A 43 -0.62 1.85 16.58
N ARG A 44 0.62 2.35 16.41
CA ARG A 44 1.05 3.12 15.22
C ARG A 44 2.30 2.53 14.61
N GLY A 45 2.39 2.53 13.28
CA GLY A 45 3.58 2.09 12.56
C GLY A 45 4.49 3.26 12.22
N ILE A 46 5.81 3.14 12.47
CA ILE A 46 6.83 4.12 12.06
C ILE A 46 7.76 3.44 11.06
N ARG A 47 7.77 3.90 9.82
CA ARG A 47 8.57 3.35 8.73
C ARG A 47 9.87 4.10 8.49
N ALA A 48 9.84 5.42 8.67
CA ALA A 48 10.96 6.32 8.41
C ALA A 48 11.00 7.46 9.44
N VAL A 49 12.13 8.16 9.50
CA VAL A 49 12.30 9.33 10.38
C VAL A 49 11.23 10.39 10.14
N SER A 50 10.84 10.60 8.87
CA SER A 50 9.76 11.54 8.52
C SER A 50 8.39 11.16 9.10
N ASP A 51 8.11 9.86 9.25
CA ASP A 51 6.88 9.42 9.91
C ASP A 51 6.94 9.72 11.42
N TYR A 52 8.12 9.55 12.04
CA TYR A 52 8.31 9.68 13.47
C TYR A 52 7.92 11.06 14.02
N GLU A 53 8.33 12.13 13.37
CA GLU A 53 8.01 13.49 13.81
C GLU A 53 6.50 13.73 13.87
N TYR A 54 5.80 13.34 12.82
CA TYR A 54 4.33 13.47 12.75
C TYR A 54 3.62 12.58 13.78
N GLU A 55 4.02 11.32 13.86
CA GLU A 55 3.42 10.35 14.78
C GLU A 55 3.67 10.74 16.25
N LEU A 56 4.86 11.27 16.58
CA LEU A 56 5.16 11.80 17.91
C LEU A 56 4.25 12.99 18.25
N GLN A 57 4.09 13.96 17.35
CA GLN A 57 3.20 15.11 17.57
C GLN A 57 1.76 14.64 17.79
N MET A 58 1.27 13.68 17.00
CA MET A 58 -0.06 13.10 17.16
C MET A 58 -0.21 12.38 18.50
N ALA A 59 0.78 11.59 18.93
CA ALA A 59 0.77 10.90 20.22
C ALA A 59 0.72 11.88 21.40
N LEU A 60 1.52 12.97 21.35
CA LEU A 60 1.50 14.02 22.38
C LEU A 60 0.15 14.74 22.41
N MET A 61 -0.44 15.04 21.26
CA MET A 61 -1.77 15.63 21.18
C MET A 61 -2.84 14.69 21.74
N ASN A 62 -2.81 13.41 21.36
CA ASN A 62 -3.75 12.42 21.87
C ASN A 62 -3.64 12.27 23.40
N ARG A 63 -2.43 12.23 23.96
CA ARG A 63 -2.19 12.19 25.41
C ARG A 63 -2.71 13.44 26.11
N LYS A 64 -2.62 14.62 25.46
CA LYS A 64 -3.18 15.86 26.00
C LYS A 64 -4.72 15.83 26.05
N LEU A 65 -5.35 15.22 25.04
CA LEU A 65 -6.81 15.12 24.94
C LEU A 65 -7.39 14.00 25.81
N GLU A 66 -6.68 12.86 25.90
CA GLU A 66 -7.06 11.71 26.70
C GLU A 66 -5.80 11.13 27.37
N PRO A 67 -5.49 11.54 28.62
CA PRO A 67 -4.27 11.15 29.31
C PRO A 67 -4.13 9.65 29.62
N THR A 68 -5.24 8.91 29.59
CA THR A 68 -5.26 7.47 29.88
C THR A 68 -4.99 6.62 28.64
N LEU A 69 -5.00 7.22 27.44
CA LEU A 69 -4.78 6.53 26.17
C LEU A 69 -3.28 6.52 25.83
N GLU A 70 -2.66 5.37 25.90
CA GLU A 70 -1.26 5.19 25.53
C GLU A 70 -1.09 5.03 24.01
N THR A 71 0.07 5.47 23.48
CA THR A 71 0.44 5.23 22.08
C THR A 71 1.67 4.34 22.03
N VAL A 72 1.57 3.22 21.33
CA VAL A 72 2.67 2.29 21.11
C VAL A 72 3.12 2.37 19.66
N PHE A 73 4.42 2.55 19.43
CA PHE A 73 5.02 2.59 18.12
C PHE A 73 5.63 1.23 17.77
N MET A 74 5.36 0.75 16.57
CA MET A 74 5.97 -0.46 16.02
C MET A 74 6.69 -0.16 14.73
N MET A 75 7.86 -0.78 14.56
CA MET A 75 8.60 -0.74 13.30
C MET A 75 8.17 -1.89 12.39
N PRO A 76 7.94 -1.63 11.10
CA PRO A 76 7.64 -2.68 10.13
C PRO A 76 8.89 -3.52 9.85
N ALA A 77 8.70 -4.69 9.27
CA ALA A 77 9.82 -5.43 8.68
C ALA A 77 10.44 -4.62 7.53
N ASP A 78 11.77 -4.75 7.33
CA ASP A 78 12.56 -3.97 6.37
C ASP A 78 11.96 -3.94 4.97
N LYS A 79 11.43 -5.08 4.50
CA LYS A 79 10.77 -5.19 3.19
C LYS A 79 9.53 -4.29 3.00
N TYR A 80 8.98 -3.74 4.08
CA TYR A 80 7.82 -2.84 4.04
C TYR A 80 8.16 -1.39 4.42
N SER A 81 9.41 -1.11 4.79
CA SER A 81 9.83 0.21 5.26
C SER A 81 9.60 1.32 4.23
N TYR A 82 9.74 1.01 2.94
CA TYR A 82 9.52 1.95 1.84
C TYR A 82 8.08 1.97 1.30
N VAL A 83 7.23 1.01 1.73
CA VAL A 83 5.86 0.90 1.21
C VAL A 83 4.95 1.96 1.83
N SER A 84 4.32 2.77 1.01
CA SER A 84 3.28 3.71 1.44
C SER A 84 2.07 3.62 0.52
N SER A 85 0.90 3.97 1.05
CA SER A 85 -0.34 4.00 0.25
C SER A 85 -0.27 5.01 -0.91
N ARG A 86 0.55 6.05 -0.77
CA ARG A 86 0.83 7.03 -1.84
C ARG A 86 1.62 6.38 -2.96
N LEU A 87 2.77 5.77 -2.63
CA LEU A 87 3.64 5.12 -3.61
C LEU A 87 2.92 3.97 -4.34
N VAL A 88 2.21 3.11 -3.60
CA VAL A 88 1.42 2.03 -4.21
C VAL A 88 0.38 2.57 -5.19
N ARG A 89 -0.30 3.68 -4.86
CA ARG A 89 -1.26 4.30 -5.79
C ARG A 89 -0.60 4.87 -7.03
N GLU A 90 0.54 5.54 -6.89
CA GLU A 90 1.30 6.10 -8.02
C GLU A 90 1.73 4.99 -8.98
N VAL A 91 2.28 3.88 -8.47
CA VAL A 91 2.67 2.72 -9.27
C VAL A 91 1.45 2.10 -9.97
N ALA A 92 0.35 1.87 -9.24
CA ALA A 92 -0.86 1.28 -9.80
C ALA A 92 -1.51 2.17 -10.87
N GLN A 93 -1.52 3.50 -10.68
CA GLN A 93 -2.05 4.45 -11.66
C GLN A 93 -1.24 4.48 -12.96
N ALA A 94 0.04 4.17 -12.89
CA ALA A 94 0.90 3.99 -14.06
C ALA A 94 0.80 2.58 -14.68
N GLY A 95 -0.07 1.70 -14.16
CA GLY A 95 -0.20 0.30 -14.62
C GLY A 95 0.90 -0.64 -14.13
N GLY A 96 1.81 -0.13 -13.27
CA GLY A 96 2.93 -0.90 -12.75
C GLY A 96 2.52 -1.99 -11.75
N PRO A 97 3.37 -3.04 -11.57
CA PRO A 97 3.07 -4.16 -10.69
C PRO A 97 3.14 -3.74 -9.22
N VAL A 98 2.11 -4.09 -8.46
CA VAL A 98 2.04 -3.89 -7.00
C VAL A 98 2.05 -5.20 -6.22
N ARG A 99 2.30 -6.30 -6.91
CA ARG A 99 2.38 -7.64 -6.33
C ARG A 99 3.46 -7.71 -5.25
N GLY A 100 3.12 -8.27 -4.10
CA GLY A 100 4.01 -8.35 -2.95
C GLY A 100 4.15 -7.06 -2.13
N LEU A 101 3.62 -5.92 -2.63
CA LEU A 101 3.53 -4.66 -1.88
C LEU A 101 2.21 -4.53 -1.13
N VAL A 102 1.17 -5.19 -1.64
CA VAL A 102 -0.18 -5.24 -1.07
C VAL A 102 -0.70 -6.67 -1.07
N PRO A 103 -1.70 -6.99 -0.23
CA PRO A 103 -2.40 -8.27 -0.31
C PRO A 103 -3.09 -8.47 -1.67
N GLU A 104 -3.23 -9.74 -2.08
CA GLU A 104 -3.77 -10.12 -3.38
C GLU A 104 -5.17 -9.54 -3.66
N VAL A 105 -6.05 -9.54 -2.66
CA VAL A 105 -7.40 -8.92 -2.77
C VAL A 105 -7.34 -7.43 -3.08
N VAL A 106 -6.31 -6.74 -2.57
CA VAL A 106 -6.11 -5.30 -2.85
C VAL A 106 -5.53 -5.11 -4.24
N GLU A 107 -4.58 -5.95 -4.65
CA GLU A 107 -4.03 -5.94 -6.02
C GLU A 107 -5.12 -6.16 -7.06
N GLN A 108 -5.98 -7.15 -6.85
CA GLN A 108 -7.09 -7.44 -7.76
C GLN A 108 -8.03 -6.23 -7.87
N LYS A 109 -8.47 -5.65 -6.75
CA LYS A 109 -9.34 -4.46 -6.76
C LYS A 109 -8.67 -3.22 -7.38
N LEU A 110 -7.35 -3.09 -7.28
CA LEU A 110 -6.60 -2.04 -7.98
C LEU A 110 -6.62 -2.26 -9.49
N ARG A 111 -6.38 -3.49 -9.96
CA ARG A 111 -6.43 -3.85 -11.38
C ARG A 111 -7.83 -3.63 -11.97
N GLU A 112 -8.88 -4.08 -11.30
CA GLU A 112 -10.27 -3.85 -11.71
C GLU A 112 -10.58 -2.34 -11.85
N LYS A 113 -10.14 -1.54 -10.90
CA LYS A 113 -10.43 -0.09 -10.85
C LYS A 113 -9.60 0.74 -11.83
N LEU A 114 -8.43 0.26 -12.21
CA LEU A 114 -7.46 0.91 -13.08
C LEU A 114 -7.18 0.09 -14.35
N GLU A 115 -8.12 -0.75 -14.76
CA GLU A 115 -8.00 -1.64 -15.93
C GLU A 115 -7.37 -0.96 -17.16
N PRO A 116 -7.78 0.25 -17.58
CA PRO A 116 -7.18 0.92 -18.74
C PRO A 116 -5.68 1.19 -18.57
N ALA A 117 -5.23 1.54 -17.37
CA ALA A 117 -3.81 1.81 -17.12
C ALA A 117 -2.96 0.53 -17.17
N TYR A 118 -3.45 -0.56 -16.60
CA TYR A 118 -2.79 -1.84 -16.64
C TYR A 118 -2.74 -2.41 -18.06
N LYS A 119 -3.83 -2.31 -18.81
CA LYS A 119 -3.89 -2.74 -20.20
C LYS A 119 -2.88 -1.97 -21.08
N PHE A 120 -2.84 -0.66 -20.96
CA PHE A 120 -1.88 0.17 -21.69
C PHE A 120 -0.42 -0.18 -21.32
N HIS A 121 -0.14 -0.41 -20.04
CA HIS A 121 1.18 -0.81 -19.59
C HIS A 121 1.59 -2.16 -20.18
N ASP A 122 0.71 -3.17 -20.16
CA ASP A 122 0.98 -4.50 -20.68
C ASP A 122 1.24 -4.45 -22.20
N GLU A 123 0.44 -3.70 -22.96
CA GLU A 123 0.62 -3.48 -24.40
C GLU A 123 1.98 -2.82 -24.70
N MET A 124 2.38 -1.81 -23.91
CA MET A 124 3.68 -1.14 -24.06
C MET A 124 4.85 -2.08 -23.76
N GLN A 125 4.74 -2.91 -22.71
CA GLN A 125 5.79 -3.88 -22.38
C GLN A 125 5.97 -4.93 -23.49
N GLU A 126 4.88 -5.40 -24.10
CA GLU A 126 4.96 -6.29 -25.25
C GLU A 126 5.64 -5.64 -26.46
N GLU A 127 5.35 -4.38 -26.73
CA GLU A 127 5.98 -3.64 -27.85
C GLU A 127 7.49 -3.45 -27.63
N ILE A 128 7.90 -3.11 -26.38
CA ILE A 128 9.30 -3.00 -25.99
C ILE A 128 10.01 -4.36 -26.17
N ALA A 129 9.40 -5.44 -25.72
CA ALA A 129 9.96 -6.79 -25.87
C ALA A 129 10.17 -7.16 -27.34
N ARG A 130 9.15 -6.96 -28.18
CA ARG A 130 9.24 -7.20 -29.65
C ARG A 130 10.33 -6.39 -30.33
N THR A 131 10.54 -5.14 -29.89
CA THR A 131 11.56 -4.25 -30.44
C THR A 131 12.96 -4.68 -30.00
N SER A 132 13.11 -5.10 -28.74
CA SER A 132 14.36 -5.64 -28.21
C SER A 132 14.82 -6.90 -28.95
N ASP A 133 13.91 -7.83 -29.21
CA ASP A 133 14.21 -9.07 -29.94
C ASP A 133 14.68 -8.79 -31.36
N LYS A 134 14.01 -7.88 -32.08
CA LYS A 134 14.43 -7.45 -33.43
C LYS A 134 15.85 -6.84 -33.44
N HIS A 135 16.18 -6.08 -32.41
CA HIS A 135 17.54 -5.50 -32.29
C HIS A 135 18.60 -6.57 -31.97
N SER A 136 18.27 -7.54 -31.15
CA SER A 136 19.15 -8.67 -30.83
C SER A 136 19.45 -9.53 -32.04
N GLU A 137 18.42 -9.91 -32.81
CA GLU A 137 18.57 -10.64 -34.08
C GLU A 137 19.41 -9.88 -35.11
N LYS A 138 19.17 -8.56 -35.24
CA LYS A 138 19.96 -7.71 -36.15
C LYS A 138 21.45 -7.67 -35.75
N ARG A 139 21.75 -7.57 -34.46
CA ARG A 139 23.13 -7.61 -33.96
C ARG A 139 23.78 -8.96 -34.23
N GLU A 140 23.07 -10.06 -34.06
CA GLU A 140 23.58 -11.40 -34.32
C GLU A 140 23.90 -11.62 -35.83
N ARG A 141 22.98 -11.20 -36.71
CA ARG A 141 23.19 -11.25 -38.17
C ARG A 141 24.40 -10.43 -38.61
N LEU A 142 24.64 -9.26 -37.99
CA LEU A 142 25.78 -8.43 -38.29
C LEU A 142 27.11 -9.05 -37.80
N ARG A 143 27.11 -9.77 -36.68
CA ARG A 143 28.27 -10.51 -36.17
C ARG A 143 28.64 -11.68 -37.10
N LYS A 144 27.63 -12.46 -37.54
CA LYS A 144 27.83 -13.58 -38.48
C LYS A 144 28.34 -13.15 -39.87
N LYS A 145 28.09 -11.91 -40.28
CA LYS A 145 28.62 -11.37 -41.55
C LYS A 145 30.05 -10.84 -41.47
N LYS A 146 30.58 -10.65 -40.27
CA LYS A 146 31.97 -10.14 -40.06
C LYS A 146 32.95 -11.24 -39.67
N ALA A 147 32.49 -12.46 -39.44
CA ALA A 147 33.28 -13.67 -39.24
C ALA A 147 33.43 -14.46 -40.55
#